data_2196f5276acd9457fa19bc50a1cac1a0
#
_entry.id   2196f5276acd9457fa19bc50a1cac1a0
#
_cell.length_a   1.000
_cell.length_b   1.000
_cell.length_c   1.000
_cell.angle_alpha   90.00
_cell.angle_beta   90.00
_cell.angle_gamma   90.00
#
_symmetry.space_group_name_H-M   'P 1'
#
loop_
_entity.id
_entity.type
_entity.pdbx_description
1 polymer ?
#
loop_
_entity_poly.entity_id
_entity_poly.type
_entity_poly.pdbx_seq_one_letter_code
_entity_poly.pdbx_strand_id
1 'polypeptide(L)'
;MPNHITIATQVSIRDAGFDEYWLQAQIFENPACLGLGELEAIQRERRQLAGGRLDILLKDPEVDAMYEVEVMLGETDETHIIRTIEYWDNEKRRWPQRQHYAVLVAENINRRFFNVIHLLSHSIPIIAIQASLVESGGAQSLFFTTVLNTYEELDDGTATEEQSYDREFWNKKAKWVTEAADALLPVAAKHFDAPALRYLKQYISISSGSYNRLWFHKRTSPKALLNLKITSSLQDDAAALLDSASIGYTKKPESFRITIDKRTIEAKNDVLEKLMELAKKTADGKG
;
A
#
# COMPACT_ATOMS: atom_id res chain seq x y z
N MET A 1 -20.00 32.47 11.20
CA MET A 1 -19.92 32.03 12.60
C MET A 1 -18.53 31.46 12.79
N PRO A 2 -17.80 31.74 13.87
CA PRO A 2 -16.52 31.10 14.08
C PRO A 2 -16.71 29.58 14.20
N ASN A 3 -15.90 28.78 13.46
CA ASN A 3 -15.93 27.33 13.56
C ASN A 3 -15.55 26.94 15.00
N HIS A 4 -16.47 26.38 15.74
CA HIS A 4 -16.22 25.90 17.09
C HIS A 4 -15.55 24.53 16.97
N ILE A 5 -14.25 24.46 17.25
CA ILE A 5 -13.49 23.21 17.27
C ILE A 5 -13.66 22.59 18.66
N THR A 6 -14.19 21.38 18.73
CA THR A 6 -14.32 20.62 19.95
C THR A 6 -13.13 19.66 20.08
N ILE A 7 -12.54 19.58 21.26
CA ILE A 7 -11.47 18.62 21.54
C ILE A 7 -12.12 17.25 21.81
N ALA A 8 -11.76 16.25 21.02
CA ALA A 8 -12.21 14.88 21.22
C ALA A 8 -11.38 14.17 22.31
N THR A 9 -12.02 13.26 23.04
CA THR A 9 -11.38 12.40 24.05
C THR A 9 -11.30 10.98 23.51
N GLN A 10 -10.15 10.33 23.60
CA GLN A 10 -10.02 8.92 23.29
C GLN A 10 -10.72 8.08 24.35
N VAL A 11 -11.49 7.09 23.91
CA VAL A 11 -12.19 6.12 24.77
C VAL A 11 -11.80 4.72 24.37
N SER A 12 -11.73 3.79 25.33
CA SER A 12 -11.51 2.40 25.04
C SER A 12 -12.71 1.82 24.30
N ILE A 13 -12.45 1.03 23.26
CA ILE A 13 -13.50 0.36 22.48
C ILE A 13 -14.33 -0.55 23.40
N ARG A 14 -13.68 -1.25 24.37
CA ARG A 14 -14.37 -2.09 25.35
C ARG A 14 -15.23 -1.28 26.32
N ASP A 15 -14.72 -0.17 26.80
CA ASP A 15 -15.47 0.69 27.73
C ASP A 15 -16.67 1.35 27.06
N ALA A 16 -16.59 1.55 25.76
CA ALA A 16 -17.73 2.01 24.93
C ALA A 16 -18.76 0.89 24.64
N GLY A 17 -18.53 -0.35 25.14
CA GLY A 17 -19.45 -1.48 25.00
C GLY A 17 -19.26 -2.30 23.73
N PHE A 18 -18.16 -2.13 23.02
CA PHE A 18 -17.85 -2.87 21.80
C PHE A 18 -16.78 -3.94 22.05
N ASP A 19 -16.82 -5.01 21.26
CA ASP A 19 -15.87 -6.11 21.29
C ASP A 19 -15.01 -6.19 20.02
N GLU A 20 -14.13 -7.17 19.99
CA GLU A 20 -13.22 -7.42 18.86
C GLU A 20 -13.99 -7.82 17.59
N TYR A 21 -15.08 -8.58 17.73
CA TYR A 21 -15.93 -8.96 16.60
C TYR A 21 -16.63 -7.76 15.98
N TRP A 22 -17.00 -6.76 16.79
CA TRP A 22 -17.52 -5.51 16.28
C TRP A 22 -16.47 -4.76 15.45
N LEU A 23 -15.22 -4.66 15.94
CA LEU A 23 -14.15 -3.98 15.22
C LEU A 23 -13.80 -4.70 13.91
N GLN A 24 -13.74 -6.05 13.94
CA GLN A 24 -13.61 -6.85 12.72
C GLN A 24 -14.75 -6.59 11.73
N ALA A 25 -15.99 -6.44 12.21
CA ALA A 25 -17.14 -6.15 11.35
C ALA A 25 -17.00 -4.79 10.67
N GLN A 26 -16.61 -3.74 11.41
CA GLN A 26 -16.39 -2.40 10.83
C GLN A 26 -15.33 -2.42 9.71
N ILE A 27 -14.23 -3.14 9.92
CA ILE A 27 -13.17 -3.28 8.92
C ILE A 27 -13.66 -4.08 7.71
N PHE A 28 -14.38 -5.17 7.93
CA PHE A 28 -14.87 -6.04 6.86
C PHE A 28 -15.92 -5.37 5.99
N GLU A 29 -16.83 -4.60 6.59
CA GLU A 29 -17.86 -3.84 5.87
C GLU A 29 -17.29 -2.65 5.11
N ASN A 30 -16.20 -2.05 5.60
CA ASN A 30 -15.55 -0.92 4.97
C ASN A 30 -14.02 -1.03 5.03
N PRO A 31 -13.40 -1.92 4.22
CA PRO A 31 -11.94 -2.12 4.23
C PRO A 31 -11.12 -0.86 3.92
N ALA A 32 -11.71 0.11 3.22
CA ALA A 32 -11.06 1.39 2.90
C ALA A 32 -10.71 2.21 4.16
N CYS A 33 -11.35 1.93 5.31
CA CYS A 33 -11.04 2.58 6.59
C CYS A 33 -9.58 2.34 7.05
N LEU A 34 -8.95 1.24 6.62
CA LEU A 34 -7.56 0.93 6.94
C LEU A 34 -6.54 1.84 6.23
N GLY A 35 -6.97 2.63 5.23
CA GLY A 35 -6.07 3.49 4.45
C GLY A 35 -5.10 2.73 3.53
N LEU A 36 -5.33 1.43 3.28
CA LEU A 36 -4.47 0.57 2.47
C LEU A 36 -4.89 0.51 0.99
N GLY A 37 -5.83 1.34 0.58
CA GLY A 37 -6.36 1.39 -0.77
C GLY A 37 -7.76 0.77 -0.89
N GLU A 38 -8.18 0.51 -2.13
CA GLU A 38 -9.46 -0.10 -2.44
C GLU A 38 -9.35 -1.62 -2.29
N LEU A 39 -9.56 -2.11 -1.07
CA LEU A 39 -9.51 -3.53 -0.77
C LEU A 39 -10.91 -4.14 -0.82
N GLU A 40 -10.99 -5.38 -1.28
CA GLU A 40 -12.19 -6.21 -1.25
C GLU A 40 -12.15 -7.15 -0.04
N ALA A 41 -13.25 -7.21 0.71
CA ALA A 41 -13.41 -8.15 1.82
C ALA A 41 -13.69 -9.56 1.26
N ILE A 42 -12.83 -10.52 1.56
CA ILE A 42 -12.95 -11.89 1.06
C ILE A 42 -13.61 -12.81 2.09
N GLN A 43 -13.09 -12.82 3.31
CA GLN A 43 -13.58 -13.74 4.35
C GLN A 43 -13.23 -13.22 5.75
N ARG A 44 -14.16 -13.45 6.71
CA ARG A 44 -13.92 -13.31 8.15
C ARG A 44 -13.74 -14.69 8.78
N GLU A 45 -13.06 -14.71 9.94
CA GLU A 45 -12.90 -15.90 10.78
C GLU A 45 -12.46 -17.15 9.95
N ARG A 46 -11.45 -16.94 9.09
CA ARG A 46 -10.97 -17.97 8.19
C ARG A 46 -10.16 -19.03 8.94
N ARG A 47 -10.65 -20.25 8.99
CA ARG A 47 -9.94 -21.38 9.62
C ARG A 47 -8.59 -21.65 8.98
N GLN A 48 -7.58 -21.80 9.80
CA GLN A 48 -6.22 -22.14 9.40
C GLN A 48 -5.95 -23.64 9.56
N LEU A 49 -5.08 -24.19 8.69
CA LEU A 49 -4.75 -25.62 8.70
C LEU A 49 -4.00 -26.05 9.96
N ALA A 50 -3.17 -25.18 10.52
CA ALA A 50 -2.41 -25.41 11.74
C ALA A 50 -3.22 -25.16 13.03
N GLY A 51 -4.49 -24.81 12.91
CA GLY A 51 -5.36 -24.38 14.01
C GLY A 51 -5.51 -22.86 14.06
N GLY A 52 -6.52 -22.40 14.84
CA GLY A 52 -6.86 -20.99 14.91
C GLY A 52 -7.66 -20.47 13.72
N ARG A 53 -7.89 -19.17 13.71
CA ARG A 53 -8.65 -18.47 12.66
C ARG A 53 -8.04 -17.11 12.44
N LEU A 54 -7.80 -16.80 11.18
CA LEU A 54 -7.46 -15.47 10.70
C LEU A 54 -8.73 -14.59 10.77
N ASP A 55 -8.64 -13.45 11.41
CA ASP A 55 -9.79 -12.60 11.65
C ASP A 55 -10.41 -12.08 10.35
N ILE A 56 -9.58 -11.49 9.47
CA ILE A 56 -10.07 -10.95 8.20
C ILE A 56 -9.05 -11.22 7.09
N LEU A 57 -9.55 -11.68 5.94
CA LEU A 57 -8.80 -11.79 4.71
C LEU A 57 -9.34 -10.74 3.72
N LEU A 58 -8.46 -9.83 3.29
CA LEU A 58 -8.78 -8.82 2.29
C LEU A 58 -7.91 -9.03 1.04
N LYS A 59 -8.33 -8.45 -0.07
CA LYS A 59 -7.66 -8.53 -1.36
C LYS A 59 -7.60 -7.17 -2.04
N ASP A 60 -6.46 -6.83 -2.60
CA ASP A 60 -6.36 -5.75 -3.58
C ASP A 60 -6.63 -6.34 -4.98
N PRO A 61 -7.78 -6.01 -5.61
CA PRO A 61 -8.15 -6.58 -6.90
C PRO A 61 -7.26 -6.08 -8.04
N GLU A 62 -6.59 -4.94 -7.89
CA GLU A 62 -5.77 -4.36 -8.95
C GLU A 62 -4.43 -5.07 -9.11
N VAL A 63 -3.79 -5.46 -8.00
CA VAL A 63 -2.47 -6.11 -8.01
C VAL A 63 -2.52 -7.58 -7.58
N ASP A 64 -3.70 -8.12 -7.29
CA ASP A 64 -3.92 -9.49 -6.77
C ASP A 64 -3.14 -9.76 -5.48
N ALA A 65 -3.01 -8.74 -4.62
CA ALA A 65 -2.37 -8.87 -3.32
C ALA A 65 -3.37 -9.23 -2.24
N MET A 66 -2.91 -10.01 -1.26
CA MET A 66 -3.71 -10.45 -0.12
C MET A 66 -3.23 -9.75 1.15
N TYR A 67 -4.17 -9.42 2.03
CA TYR A 67 -3.92 -8.79 3.32
C TYR A 67 -4.53 -9.67 4.41
N GLU A 68 -3.66 -10.28 5.20
CA GLU A 68 -4.01 -11.12 6.34
C GLU A 68 -4.08 -10.23 7.58
N VAL A 69 -5.30 -9.92 8.02
CA VAL A 69 -5.56 -8.95 9.09
C VAL A 69 -5.90 -9.67 10.38
N GLU A 70 -5.08 -9.45 11.41
CA GLU A 70 -5.35 -9.81 12.80
C GLU A 70 -5.76 -8.55 13.56
N VAL A 71 -6.83 -8.66 14.35
CA VAL A 71 -7.46 -7.57 15.07
C VAL A 71 -7.42 -7.87 16.56
N MET A 72 -7.04 -6.89 17.38
CA MET A 72 -7.09 -7.01 18.81
C MET A 72 -7.53 -5.71 19.50
N LEU A 73 -8.14 -5.83 20.64
CA LEU A 73 -8.48 -4.70 21.50
C LEU A 73 -7.46 -4.54 22.62
N GLY A 74 -7.27 -3.30 23.05
CA GLY A 74 -6.30 -2.95 24.08
C GLY A 74 -4.87 -2.87 23.54
N GLU A 75 -3.91 -3.15 24.41
CA GLU A 75 -2.48 -3.12 24.05
C GLU A 75 -2.08 -4.35 23.25
N THR A 76 -1.23 -4.14 22.24
CA THR A 76 -0.60 -5.24 21.50
C THR A 76 0.13 -6.19 22.43
N ASP A 77 0.01 -7.47 22.17
CA ASP A 77 0.73 -8.55 22.85
C ASP A 77 1.50 -9.45 21.88
N GLU A 78 2.38 -10.27 22.44
CA GLU A 78 3.23 -11.18 21.67
C GLU A 78 2.43 -12.25 20.93
N THR A 79 1.30 -12.69 21.48
CA THR A 79 0.47 -13.76 20.89
C THR A 79 -0.12 -13.29 19.56
N HIS A 80 -0.68 -12.08 19.53
CA HIS A 80 -1.26 -11.54 18.30
C HIS A 80 -0.19 -11.22 17.25
N ILE A 81 1.01 -10.78 17.65
CA ILE A 81 2.12 -10.60 16.70
C ILE A 81 2.52 -11.95 16.08
N ILE A 82 2.62 -13.00 16.89
CA ILE A 82 2.95 -14.35 16.40
C ILE A 82 1.86 -14.86 15.45
N ARG A 83 0.58 -14.72 15.81
CA ARG A 83 -0.56 -15.13 14.98
C ARG A 83 -0.59 -14.39 13.66
N THR A 84 -0.33 -13.07 13.67
CA THR A 84 -0.25 -12.25 12.45
C THR A 84 0.78 -12.81 11.47
N ILE A 85 1.95 -13.20 11.96
CA ILE A 85 3.03 -13.78 11.14
C ILE A 85 2.67 -15.20 10.68
N GLU A 86 2.15 -16.03 11.59
CA GLU A 86 1.76 -17.42 11.30
C GLU A 86 0.70 -17.47 10.19
N TYR A 87 -0.35 -16.66 10.29
CA TYR A 87 -1.46 -16.68 9.34
C TYR A 87 -1.04 -16.10 7.98
N TRP A 88 -0.20 -15.06 7.97
CA TRP A 88 0.44 -14.57 6.77
C TRP A 88 1.28 -15.66 6.07
N ASP A 89 2.12 -16.40 6.81
CA ASP A 89 2.93 -17.47 6.23
C ASP A 89 2.06 -18.63 5.69
N ASN A 90 1.00 -18.99 6.41
CA ASN A 90 0.04 -20.01 6.00
C ASN A 90 -0.66 -19.63 4.69
N GLU A 91 -1.20 -18.43 4.58
CA GLU A 91 -1.88 -17.98 3.34
C GLU A 91 -0.89 -17.78 2.19
N LYS A 92 0.33 -17.30 2.47
CA LYS A 92 1.41 -17.19 1.48
C LYS A 92 1.84 -18.57 0.93
N ARG A 93 1.92 -19.60 1.76
CA ARG A 93 2.20 -20.98 1.31
C ARG A 93 1.05 -21.53 0.47
N ARG A 94 -0.18 -21.17 0.81
CA ARG A 94 -1.38 -21.59 0.07
C ARG A 94 -1.46 -20.94 -1.32
N TRP A 95 -1.06 -19.68 -1.43
CA TRP A 95 -1.14 -18.89 -2.66
C TRP A 95 0.20 -18.22 -2.99
N PRO A 96 1.25 -19.00 -3.25
CA PRO A 96 2.64 -18.49 -3.36
C PRO A 96 2.88 -17.53 -4.53
N GLN A 97 1.95 -17.46 -5.49
CA GLN A 97 2.06 -16.56 -6.64
C GLN A 97 1.58 -15.14 -6.33
N ARG A 98 0.81 -14.98 -5.24
CA ARG A 98 0.26 -13.68 -4.82
C ARG A 98 1.23 -12.95 -3.91
N GLN A 99 1.05 -11.66 -3.85
CA GLN A 99 1.64 -10.86 -2.79
C GLN A 99 0.80 -10.97 -1.52
N HIS A 100 1.45 -11.11 -0.38
CA HIS A 100 0.81 -11.24 0.92
C HIS A 100 1.35 -10.18 1.89
N TYR A 101 0.47 -9.56 2.67
CA TYR A 101 0.78 -8.57 3.69
C TYR A 101 0.21 -9.00 5.03
N ALA A 102 1.08 -9.12 6.02
CA ALA A 102 0.67 -9.33 7.41
C ALA A 102 0.18 -7.99 7.99
N VAL A 103 -1.07 -7.90 8.42
CA VAL A 103 -1.65 -6.66 8.97
C VAL A 103 -2.07 -6.88 10.40
N LEU A 104 -1.49 -6.12 11.32
CA LEU A 104 -1.88 -6.09 12.71
C LEU A 104 -2.68 -4.81 12.99
N VAL A 105 -3.92 -4.97 13.45
CA VAL A 105 -4.76 -3.86 13.92
C VAL A 105 -4.91 -3.98 15.43
N ALA A 106 -4.49 -2.96 16.17
CA ALA A 106 -4.59 -2.92 17.63
C ALA A 106 -5.07 -1.55 18.10
N GLU A 107 -5.74 -1.51 19.24
CA GLU A 107 -6.18 -0.26 19.85
C GLU A 107 -4.99 0.56 20.38
N ASN A 108 -3.94 -0.11 20.84
CA ASN A 108 -2.70 0.53 21.29
C ASN A 108 -1.47 -0.30 20.93
N ILE A 109 -0.53 0.30 20.21
CA ILE A 109 0.76 -0.31 19.88
C ILE A 109 1.82 0.42 20.69
N ASN A 110 2.21 -0.18 21.83
CA ASN A 110 3.20 0.41 22.70
C ASN A 110 4.61 0.35 22.09
N ARG A 111 5.53 1.16 22.62
CA ARG A 111 6.90 1.31 22.09
C ARG A 111 7.68 -0.01 22.03
N ARG A 112 7.47 -0.92 23.00
CA ARG A 112 8.14 -2.22 23.03
C ARG A 112 7.78 -3.05 21.80
N PHE A 113 6.48 -3.21 21.57
CA PHE A 113 5.97 -4.00 20.45
C PHE A 113 6.17 -3.31 19.11
N PHE A 114 6.08 -1.99 19.04
CA PHE A 114 6.47 -1.23 17.85
C PHE A 114 7.90 -1.59 17.40
N ASN A 115 8.87 -1.58 18.33
CA ASN A 115 10.25 -1.95 18.01
C ASN A 115 10.38 -3.40 17.50
N VAL A 116 9.63 -4.34 18.10
CA VAL A 116 9.62 -5.74 17.65
C VAL A 116 9.03 -5.85 16.24
N ILE A 117 7.88 -5.23 15.99
CA ILE A 117 7.22 -5.23 14.70
C ILE A 117 8.12 -4.56 13.64
N HIS A 118 8.77 -3.46 13.98
CA HIS A 118 9.73 -2.79 13.10
C HIS A 118 10.92 -3.68 12.74
N LEU A 119 11.48 -4.43 13.68
CA LEU A 119 12.54 -5.40 13.39
C LEU A 119 12.05 -6.54 12.48
N LEU A 120 10.86 -7.07 12.72
CA LEU A 120 10.24 -8.10 11.89
C LEU A 120 9.95 -7.62 10.47
N SER A 121 9.63 -6.34 10.31
CA SER A 121 9.28 -5.74 9.03
C SER A 121 10.43 -5.74 8.01
N HIS A 122 11.67 -5.91 8.43
CA HIS A 122 12.81 -6.10 7.52
C HIS A 122 12.75 -7.41 6.73
N SER A 123 12.01 -8.39 7.22
CA SER A 123 11.91 -9.71 6.58
C SER A 123 10.48 -10.11 6.22
N ILE A 124 9.49 -9.51 6.86
CA ILE A 124 8.06 -9.80 6.70
C ILE A 124 7.35 -8.51 6.27
N PRO A 125 6.52 -8.53 5.23
CA PRO A 125 5.74 -7.37 4.81
C PRO A 125 4.61 -7.11 5.83
N ILE A 126 4.96 -6.58 6.98
CA ILE A 126 4.05 -6.31 8.09
C ILE A 126 3.63 -4.85 8.11
N ILE A 127 2.33 -4.63 8.29
CA ILE A 127 1.69 -3.33 8.43
C ILE A 127 1.06 -3.29 9.82
N ALA A 128 1.32 -2.24 10.58
CA ALA A 128 0.73 -2.04 11.90
C ALA A 128 -0.16 -0.80 11.89
N ILE A 129 -1.41 -0.98 12.30
CA ILE A 129 -2.46 0.04 12.28
C ILE A 129 -3.05 0.18 13.68
N GLN A 130 -3.14 1.40 14.16
CA GLN A 130 -3.83 1.70 15.40
C GLN A 130 -5.28 2.08 15.14
N ALA A 131 -6.22 1.37 15.78
CA ALA A 131 -7.63 1.70 15.79
C ALA A 131 -7.93 2.58 17.02
N SER A 132 -8.54 3.74 16.81
CA SER A 132 -8.84 4.68 17.88
C SER A 132 -10.31 5.07 17.84
N LEU A 133 -11.00 4.88 18.97
CA LEU A 133 -12.34 5.40 19.18
C LEU A 133 -12.24 6.71 19.95
N VAL A 134 -12.86 7.76 19.43
CA VAL A 134 -12.90 9.08 20.09
C VAL A 134 -14.33 9.54 20.26
N GLU A 135 -14.55 10.29 21.33
CA GLU A 135 -15.83 10.92 21.64
C GLU A 135 -15.69 12.44 21.63
N SER A 136 -16.65 13.11 20.98
CA SER A 136 -16.74 14.57 20.93
C SER A 136 -18.18 15.00 20.85
N GLY A 137 -18.63 15.78 21.82
CA GLY A 137 -20.00 16.31 21.85
C GLY A 137 -21.10 15.25 21.88
N GLY A 138 -20.83 14.09 22.48
CA GLY A 138 -21.76 12.95 22.54
C GLY A 138 -21.80 12.07 21.28
N ALA A 139 -21.00 12.38 20.26
CA ALA A 139 -20.82 11.53 19.09
C ALA A 139 -19.51 10.76 19.19
N GLN A 140 -19.53 9.50 18.78
CA GLN A 140 -18.34 8.64 18.71
C GLN A 140 -17.86 8.48 17.27
N SER A 141 -16.55 8.47 17.06
CA SER A 141 -15.92 8.27 15.77
C SER A 141 -14.77 7.28 15.87
N LEU A 142 -14.78 6.28 14.99
CA LEU A 142 -13.70 5.30 14.86
C LEU A 142 -12.79 5.74 13.71
N PHE A 143 -11.49 5.78 13.95
CA PHE A 143 -10.51 6.04 12.89
C PHE A 143 -9.29 5.14 13.03
N PHE A 144 -8.56 5.00 11.94
CA PHE A 144 -7.41 4.12 11.82
C PHE A 144 -6.18 4.93 11.42
N THR A 145 -5.06 4.68 12.10
CA THR A 145 -3.79 5.34 11.82
C THR A 145 -2.73 4.28 11.54
N THR A 146 -2.16 4.29 10.35
CA THR A 146 -1.01 3.45 10.04
C THR A 146 0.20 3.95 10.82
N VAL A 147 0.71 3.13 11.74
CA VAL A 147 1.88 3.45 12.57
C VAL A 147 3.16 2.83 12.03
N LEU A 148 3.03 1.78 11.22
CA LEU A 148 4.13 1.17 10.48
C LEU A 148 3.61 0.60 9.17
N ASN A 149 4.16 1.06 8.07
CA ASN A 149 3.98 0.47 6.75
C ASN A 149 5.32 0.43 6.04
N THR A 150 6.03 -0.68 6.14
CA THR A 150 7.34 -0.86 5.52
C THR A 150 7.28 -1.02 4.00
N TYR A 151 6.07 -1.07 3.46
CA TYR A 151 5.84 -1.10 2.02
C TYR A 151 5.73 0.28 1.38
N GLU A 152 5.53 1.31 2.15
CA GLU A 152 5.99 2.64 1.79
C GLU A 152 7.47 2.70 2.17
N GLU A 153 8.32 2.08 1.34
CA GLU A 153 9.76 2.15 1.56
C GLU A 153 10.15 3.59 1.84
N LEU A 154 10.56 3.82 3.07
CA LEU A 154 11.57 4.83 3.33
C LEU A 154 12.76 4.43 2.48
N ASP A 155 13.11 5.27 1.53
CA ASP A 155 14.16 5.08 0.53
C ASP A 155 15.54 5.22 1.23
N ASP A 156 15.81 4.32 2.16
CA ASP A 156 17.08 4.27 2.89
C ASP A 156 18.05 3.31 2.23
N GLY A 157 18.39 3.51 1.00
CA GLY A 157 19.55 2.99 0.27
C GLY A 157 20.33 1.74 0.75
N THR A 158 19.86 1.02 1.77
CA THR A 158 20.50 -0.17 2.34
C THR A 158 19.75 -1.45 1.91
N ALA A 159 19.82 -1.76 0.61
CA ALA A 159 19.56 -3.11 0.15
C ALA A 159 20.67 -4.01 0.74
N THR A 160 20.32 -4.87 1.68
CA THR A 160 21.19 -5.96 2.10
C THR A 160 21.45 -6.90 0.92
N GLU A 161 22.72 -7.16 0.62
CA GLU A 161 23.26 -7.77 -0.60
C GLU A 161 22.94 -9.25 -0.87
N GLU A 162 21.89 -9.86 -0.35
CA GLU A 162 21.74 -11.32 -0.46
C GLU A 162 20.67 -11.87 -1.41
N GLN A 163 19.83 -11.04 -2.03
CA GLN A 163 19.02 -11.46 -3.19
C GLN A 163 18.88 -10.32 -4.18
N SER A 164 19.78 -10.22 -5.14
CA SER A 164 19.64 -9.28 -6.26
C SER A 164 18.49 -9.73 -7.17
N TYR A 165 17.38 -9.06 -7.09
CA TYR A 165 16.33 -9.18 -8.10
C TYR A 165 16.78 -8.39 -9.32
N ASP A 166 16.90 -9.08 -10.44
CA ASP A 166 17.39 -8.52 -11.68
C ASP A 166 16.33 -8.53 -12.80
N ARG A 167 16.74 -8.07 -13.95
CA ARG A 167 15.91 -8.07 -15.15
C ARG A 167 15.50 -9.48 -15.56
N GLU A 168 16.34 -10.48 -15.36
CA GLU A 168 16.05 -11.87 -15.74
C GLU A 168 14.95 -12.46 -14.85
N PHE A 169 15.01 -12.19 -13.55
CA PHE A 169 13.94 -12.55 -12.61
C PHE A 169 12.60 -11.97 -13.07
N TRP A 170 12.54 -10.67 -13.41
CA TRP A 170 11.31 -10.01 -13.83
C TRP A 170 10.82 -10.47 -15.21
N ASN A 171 11.71 -10.77 -16.14
CA ASN A 171 11.34 -11.33 -17.43
C ASN A 171 10.68 -12.71 -17.30
N LYS A 172 11.09 -13.52 -16.33
CA LYS A 172 10.42 -14.78 -16.00
C LYS A 172 9.10 -14.55 -15.27
N LYS A 173 9.04 -13.59 -14.36
CA LYS A 173 7.88 -13.30 -13.52
C LYS A 173 6.76 -12.57 -14.26
N ALA A 174 7.08 -11.51 -14.98
CA ALA A 174 6.15 -10.67 -15.69
C ALA A 174 6.87 -9.77 -16.73
N LYS A 175 7.25 -10.35 -17.87
CA LYS A 175 8.00 -9.66 -18.93
C LYS A 175 7.35 -8.33 -19.37
N TRP A 176 6.03 -8.27 -19.40
CA TRP A 176 5.30 -7.05 -19.79
C TRP A 176 5.53 -5.88 -18.84
N VAL A 177 5.86 -6.13 -17.55
CA VAL A 177 6.23 -5.08 -16.60
C VAL A 177 7.60 -4.51 -16.93
N THR A 178 8.57 -5.37 -17.25
CA THR A 178 9.90 -4.95 -17.73
C THR A 178 9.79 -4.13 -19.00
N GLU A 179 9.01 -4.59 -19.96
CA GLU A 179 8.79 -3.89 -21.24
C GLU A 179 8.12 -2.51 -21.05
N ALA A 180 7.18 -2.39 -20.12
CA ALA A 180 6.55 -1.11 -19.79
C ALA A 180 7.55 -0.16 -19.10
N ALA A 181 8.34 -0.66 -18.16
CA ALA A 181 9.36 0.13 -17.48
C ALA A 181 10.45 0.63 -18.43
N ASP A 182 10.91 -0.24 -19.35
CA ASP A 182 11.87 0.13 -20.40
C ASP A 182 11.31 1.23 -21.31
N ALA A 183 10.04 1.12 -21.72
CA ALA A 183 9.42 2.08 -22.61
C ALA A 183 9.21 3.45 -21.93
N LEU A 184 8.97 3.48 -20.61
CA LEU A 184 8.76 4.74 -19.89
C LEU A 184 10.07 5.40 -19.45
N LEU A 185 11.17 4.66 -19.31
CA LEU A 185 12.46 5.19 -18.88
C LEU A 185 12.95 6.39 -19.74
N PRO A 186 12.90 6.35 -21.08
CA PRO A 186 13.29 7.49 -21.90
C PRO A 186 12.41 8.73 -21.70
N VAL A 187 11.11 8.53 -21.41
CA VAL A 187 10.19 9.64 -21.09
C VAL A 187 10.55 10.27 -19.76
N ALA A 188 10.80 9.43 -18.75
CA ALA A 188 11.24 9.88 -17.43
C ALA A 188 12.58 10.62 -17.49
N ALA A 189 13.50 10.21 -18.38
CA ALA A 189 14.82 10.82 -18.53
C ALA A 189 14.78 12.28 -19.02
N LYS A 190 13.67 12.74 -19.59
CA LYS A 190 13.48 14.14 -19.96
C LYS A 190 13.19 15.04 -18.74
N HIS A 191 12.76 14.45 -17.63
CA HIS A 191 12.27 15.19 -16.46
C HIS A 191 13.07 14.92 -15.18
N PHE A 192 13.67 13.74 -15.02
CA PHE A 192 14.42 13.33 -13.85
C PHE A 192 15.91 13.16 -14.18
N ASP A 193 16.78 13.53 -13.24
CA ASP A 193 18.23 13.44 -13.43
C ASP A 193 18.69 11.98 -13.34
N ALA A 194 19.40 11.51 -14.37
CA ALA A 194 20.01 10.20 -14.48
C ALA A 194 19.09 9.05 -13.98
N PRO A 195 17.84 8.94 -14.50
CA PRO A 195 16.93 7.92 -14.02
C PRO A 195 17.40 6.53 -14.44
N ALA A 196 17.26 5.57 -13.51
CA ALA A 196 17.66 4.19 -13.73
C ALA A 196 16.58 3.21 -13.24
N LEU A 197 16.52 2.02 -13.87
CA LEU A 197 15.66 0.95 -13.39
C LEU A 197 16.30 0.27 -12.19
N ARG A 198 15.51 0.09 -11.13
CA ARG A 198 15.84 -0.77 -9.99
C ARG A 198 14.83 -1.90 -9.93
N TYR A 199 15.34 -3.12 -9.81
CA TYR A 199 14.53 -4.33 -9.76
C TYR A 199 14.43 -4.81 -8.32
N LEU A 200 13.21 -4.82 -7.79
CA LEU A 200 12.92 -5.33 -6.45
C LEU A 200 12.02 -6.57 -6.57
N LYS A 201 11.83 -7.30 -5.50
CA LYS A 201 11.01 -8.53 -5.51
C LYS A 201 9.58 -8.29 -6.01
N GLN A 202 9.03 -7.12 -5.73
CA GLN A 202 7.60 -6.82 -5.86
C GLN A 202 7.27 -5.82 -6.96
N TYR A 203 8.20 -4.97 -7.30
CA TYR A 203 8.04 -3.95 -8.33
C TYR A 203 9.37 -3.65 -9.03
N ILE A 204 9.26 -3.02 -10.20
CA ILE A 204 10.38 -2.34 -10.85
C ILE A 204 10.17 -0.85 -10.60
N SER A 205 11.19 -0.13 -10.17
CA SER A 205 11.11 1.33 -10.03
C SER A 205 11.99 2.04 -11.05
N ILE A 206 11.57 3.25 -11.44
CA ILE A 206 12.45 4.25 -12.04
C ILE A 206 12.87 5.17 -10.91
N SER A 207 14.15 5.17 -10.58
CA SER A 207 14.75 5.97 -9.52
C SER A 207 15.65 7.06 -10.11
N SER A 208 15.74 8.19 -9.42
CA SER A 208 16.66 9.30 -9.72
C SER A 208 17.39 9.67 -8.44
N GLY A 209 18.70 9.46 -8.41
CA GLY A 209 19.49 9.51 -7.17
C GLY A 209 19.04 8.43 -6.20
N SER A 210 18.82 8.81 -4.93
CA SER A 210 18.36 7.90 -3.87
C SER A 210 16.83 7.71 -3.85
N TYR A 211 16.07 8.37 -4.71
CA TYR A 211 14.61 8.37 -4.64
C TYR A 211 13.99 7.59 -5.78
N ASN A 212 13.05 6.70 -5.44
CA ASN A 212 12.16 6.10 -6.41
C ASN A 212 11.14 7.17 -6.87
N ARG A 213 10.93 7.27 -8.17
CA ARG A 213 10.00 8.25 -8.76
C ARG A 213 8.73 7.59 -9.26
N LEU A 214 8.86 6.39 -9.80
CA LEU A 214 7.79 5.63 -10.43
C LEU A 214 7.92 4.16 -10.03
N TRP A 215 6.80 3.46 -9.83
CA TRP A 215 6.77 2.05 -9.45
C TRP A 215 5.86 1.27 -10.39
N PHE A 216 6.36 0.16 -10.93
CA PHE A 216 5.61 -0.75 -11.80
C PHE A 216 5.35 -2.05 -11.06
N HIS A 217 4.10 -2.33 -10.79
CA HIS A 217 3.67 -3.59 -10.20
C HIS A 217 3.11 -4.53 -11.25
N LYS A 218 3.22 -5.83 -11.01
CA LYS A 218 2.60 -6.87 -11.82
C LYS A 218 1.09 -6.86 -11.59
N ARG A 219 0.31 -7.03 -12.67
CA ARG A 219 -1.12 -7.39 -12.61
C ARG A 219 -1.32 -8.83 -13.07
N THR A 220 -2.53 -9.38 -12.82
CA THR A 220 -2.97 -10.66 -13.38
C THR A 220 -3.11 -10.61 -14.91
N SER A 221 -3.49 -9.46 -15.47
CA SER A 221 -3.47 -9.21 -16.91
C SER A 221 -2.06 -8.83 -17.39
N PRO A 222 -1.74 -9.00 -18.71
CA PRO A 222 -0.44 -8.62 -19.25
C PRO A 222 -0.27 -7.10 -19.40
N LYS A 223 -0.61 -6.37 -18.35
CA LYS A 223 -0.42 -4.93 -18.18
C LYS A 223 0.29 -4.67 -16.86
N ALA A 224 1.06 -3.61 -16.78
CA ALA A 224 1.66 -3.12 -15.55
C ALA A 224 0.72 -2.15 -14.85
N LEU A 225 0.81 -2.09 -13.52
CA LEU A 225 0.24 -1.02 -12.73
C LEU A 225 1.35 -0.04 -12.39
N LEU A 226 1.32 1.12 -13.02
CA LEU A 226 2.24 2.22 -12.76
C LEU A 226 1.70 3.06 -11.61
N ASN A 227 2.46 3.16 -10.54
CA ASN A 227 2.24 4.11 -9.45
C ASN A 227 3.13 5.33 -9.61
N LEU A 228 2.58 6.52 -9.39
CA LEU A 228 3.35 7.76 -9.32
C LEU A 228 2.72 8.73 -8.31
N LYS A 229 3.56 9.50 -7.63
CA LYS A 229 3.10 10.52 -6.67
C LYS A 229 2.74 11.81 -7.42
N ILE A 230 1.55 12.35 -7.10
CA ILE A 230 1.07 13.65 -7.58
C ILE A 230 0.32 14.30 -6.41
N THR A 231 0.77 15.48 -5.99
CA THR A 231 0.15 16.25 -4.91
C THR A 231 -1.31 16.59 -5.22
N SER A 232 -2.12 16.75 -4.19
CA SER A 232 -3.56 17.01 -4.31
C SER A 232 -3.88 18.20 -5.22
N SER A 233 -3.04 19.25 -5.20
CA SER A 233 -3.20 20.45 -6.05
C SER A 233 -3.04 20.20 -7.55
N LEU A 234 -2.30 19.17 -7.95
CA LEU A 234 -2.01 18.81 -9.35
C LEU A 234 -2.82 17.61 -9.85
N GLN A 235 -3.65 17.02 -8.98
CA GLN A 235 -4.38 15.81 -9.32
C GLN A 235 -5.47 16.00 -10.35
N ASP A 236 -6.12 17.15 -10.39
CA ASP A 236 -7.18 17.42 -11.36
C ASP A 236 -6.59 17.61 -12.78
N ASP A 237 -5.42 18.25 -12.87
CA ASP A 237 -4.68 18.38 -14.13
C ASP A 237 -4.21 17.00 -14.65
N ALA A 238 -3.70 16.15 -13.73
CA ALA A 238 -3.30 14.79 -14.07
C ALA A 238 -4.48 13.93 -14.54
N ALA A 239 -5.63 14.03 -13.86
CA ALA A 239 -6.86 13.34 -14.24
C ALA A 239 -7.33 13.79 -15.64
N ALA A 240 -7.38 15.09 -15.91
CA ALA A 240 -7.77 15.62 -17.22
C ALA A 240 -6.85 15.14 -18.37
N LEU A 241 -5.53 15.03 -18.09
CA LEU A 241 -4.57 14.48 -19.07
C LEU A 241 -4.86 13.00 -19.37
N LEU A 242 -5.08 12.18 -18.35
CA LEU A 242 -5.35 10.75 -18.48
C LEU A 242 -6.69 10.49 -19.17
N ASP A 243 -7.74 11.25 -18.83
CA ASP A 243 -9.07 11.18 -19.45
C ASP A 243 -9.01 11.54 -20.94
N SER A 244 -8.27 12.60 -21.29
CA SER A 244 -8.10 13.01 -22.70
C SER A 244 -7.44 11.94 -23.56
N ALA A 245 -6.60 11.10 -22.95
CA ALA A 245 -5.90 10.01 -23.61
C ALA A 245 -6.64 8.67 -23.51
N SER A 246 -7.76 8.60 -22.79
CA SER A 246 -8.48 7.36 -22.46
C SER A 246 -7.58 6.32 -21.77
N ILE A 247 -6.72 6.78 -20.88
CA ILE A 247 -5.87 5.92 -20.04
C ILE A 247 -6.58 5.69 -18.70
N GLY A 248 -6.87 4.42 -18.39
CA GLY A 248 -7.52 4.05 -17.11
C GLY A 248 -6.61 4.28 -15.92
N TYR A 249 -7.16 4.90 -14.87
CA TYR A 249 -6.44 5.18 -13.62
C TYR A 249 -7.34 5.06 -12.40
N THR A 250 -6.70 4.94 -11.24
CA THR A 250 -7.32 5.09 -9.91
C THR A 250 -6.64 6.24 -9.19
N LYS A 251 -7.43 7.23 -8.73
CA LYS A 251 -6.94 8.38 -7.96
C LYS A 251 -6.83 7.98 -6.48
N LYS A 252 -5.70 8.26 -5.86
CA LYS A 252 -5.42 8.09 -4.42
C LYS A 252 -5.07 9.45 -3.81
N PRO A 253 -5.05 9.64 -2.49
CA PRO A 253 -4.85 10.95 -1.86
C PRO A 253 -3.64 11.75 -2.38
N GLU A 254 -2.52 11.09 -2.68
CA GLU A 254 -1.30 11.75 -3.20
C GLU A 254 -0.63 10.99 -4.32
N SER A 255 -1.37 10.12 -5.00
CA SER A 255 -0.83 9.29 -6.07
C SER A 255 -1.87 8.89 -7.09
N PHE A 256 -1.38 8.44 -8.25
CA PHE A 256 -2.18 7.80 -9.27
C PHE A 256 -1.68 6.38 -9.50
N ARG A 257 -2.62 5.46 -9.70
CA ARG A 257 -2.37 4.11 -10.20
C ARG A 257 -2.91 4.02 -11.62
N ILE A 258 -2.04 3.74 -12.57
CA ILE A 258 -2.34 3.77 -14.00
C ILE A 258 -2.11 2.38 -14.58
N THR A 259 -3.12 1.80 -15.22
CA THR A 259 -2.97 0.55 -15.94
C THR A 259 -2.35 0.79 -17.30
N ILE A 260 -1.14 0.28 -17.54
CA ILE A 260 -0.33 0.64 -18.71
C ILE A 260 0.42 -0.56 -19.28
N ASP A 261 0.70 -0.52 -20.58
CA ASP A 261 1.59 -1.45 -21.26
C ASP A 261 2.52 -0.69 -22.21
N LYS A 262 3.50 -1.37 -22.78
CA LYS A 262 4.45 -0.78 -23.73
C LYS A 262 3.76 -0.06 -24.89
N ARG A 263 2.71 -0.66 -25.47
CA ARG A 263 1.97 -0.08 -26.61
C ARG A 263 1.29 1.23 -26.23
N THR A 264 0.68 1.27 -25.05
CA THR A 264 0.04 2.48 -24.52
C THR A 264 1.07 3.59 -24.30
N ILE A 265 2.25 3.24 -23.75
CA ILE A 265 3.34 4.21 -23.52
C ILE A 265 3.83 4.80 -24.84
N GLU A 266 4.08 3.97 -25.84
CA GLU A 266 4.54 4.40 -27.17
C GLU A 266 3.49 5.26 -27.90
N ALA A 267 2.21 4.88 -27.82
CA ALA A 267 1.11 5.58 -28.51
C ALA A 267 0.71 6.90 -27.83
N LYS A 268 0.96 7.05 -26.51
CA LYS A 268 0.51 8.20 -25.69
C LYS A 268 1.69 8.93 -25.04
N ASN A 269 2.84 8.90 -25.69
CA ASN A 269 4.09 9.46 -25.17
C ASN A 269 3.94 10.92 -24.72
N ASP A 270 3.29 11.78 -25.53
CA ASP A 270 3.10 13.20 -25.23
C ASP A 270 2.30 13.45 -23.94
N VAL A 271 1.28 12.61 -23.69
CA VAL A 271 0.47 12.70 -22.47
C VAL A 271 1.27 12.25 -21.26
N LEU A 272 2.03 11.16 -21.41
CA LEU A 272 2.88 10.64 -20.34
C LEU A 272 4.04 11.60 -20.02
N GLU A 273 4.58 12.31 -21.02
CA GLU A 273 5.58 13.34 -20.81
C GLU A 273 5.05 14.49 -19.92
N LYS A 274 3.85 14.98 -20.20
CA LYS A 274 3.17 15.99 -19.36
C LYS A 274 2.87 15.47 -17.96
N LEU A 275 2.51 14.20 -17.86
CA LEU A 275 2.28 13.55 -16.55
C LEU A 275 3.58 13.46 -15.75
N MET A 276 4.73 13.15 -16.38
CA MET A 276 6.04 13.16 -15.73
C MET A 276 6.45 14.57 -15.27
N GLU A 277 6.06 15.61 -16.01
CA GLU A 277 6.26 17.00 -15.57
C GLU A 277 5.51 17.31 -14.29
N LEU A 278 4.24 16.87 -14.15
CA LEU A 278 3.46 17.03 -12.92
C LEU A 278 4.08 16.23 -11.75
N ALA A 279 4.52 15.00 -12.02
CA ALA A 279 5.21 14.18 -11.02
C ALA A 279 6.53 14.81 -10.56
N LYS A 280 7.26 15.48 -11.46
CA LYS A 280 8.46 16.25 -11.12
C LYS A 280 8.12 17.46 -10.24
N LYS A 281 7.10 18.25 -10.60
CA LYS A 281 6.63 19.40 -9.78
C LYS A 281 6.29 18.95 -8.36
N THR A 282 5.62 17.81 -8.22
CA THR A 282 5.34 17.17 -6.92
C THR A 282 6.65 16.87 -6.17
N ALA A 283 7.64 16.27 -6.83
CA ALA A 283 8.89 15.89 -6.22
C ALA A 283 9.75 17.10 -5.77
N ASP A 284 9.62 18.23 -6.48
CA ASP A 284 10.34 19.48 -6.19
C ASP A 284 9.63 20.33 -5.14
N GLY A 285 8.51 19.89 -4.57
CA GLY A 285 7.69 20.65 -3.61
C GLY A 285 7.05 21.90 -4.20
N LYS A 286 6.80 21.93 -5.50
CA LYS A 286 6.25 23.08 -6.26
C LYS A 286 4.79 22.87 -6.67
N GLY A 287 4.06 22.04 -5.92
CA GLY A 287 2.66 21.74 -6.16
C GLY A 287 1.72 22.29 -5.10
#